data_49c0c54ff9d97c2e3a8f88379723abd8
#
_entry.id   49c0c54ff9d97c2e3a8f88379723abd8
#
_cell.length_a   1.000
_cell.length_b   1.000
_cell.length_c   1.000
_cell.angle_alpha   90.00
_cell.angle_beta   90.00
_cell.angle_gamma   90.00
#
_symmetry.space_group_name_H-M   'P 1'
#
loop_
_entity.id
_entity.type
_entity.pdbx_description
1 polymer ?
#
loop_
_entity_poly.entity_id
_entity_poly.type
_entity_poly.pdbx_seq_one_letter_code
_entity_poly.pdbx_strand_id
1 'polypeptide(L)'
;VGAHWPFLSDAGRMVQKDLDIAEYTDPLHNPMIPHAIVLEPGLVVYKVYNGYWFWGRPTVEDLRQDLRAVTRKCRPDWDITTPELKAAWQEGHKELFYPYGKTYVQTLGEQD
;
A
#
# COMPACT_ATOMS: atom_id res chain seq x y z
N VAL A 1 12.62 -4.15 13.47
CA VAL A 1 12.13 -4.72 12.24
C VAL A 1 12.19 -3.64 11.16
N GLY A 2 12.79 -3.89 10.04
CA GLY A 2 13.13 -2.92 9.01
C GLY A 2 11.97 -2.27 8.22
N ALA A 3 10.80 -2.06 8.82
CA ALA A 3 9.72 -1.34 8.17
C ALA A 3 9.95 0.17 8.27
N HIS A 4 9.95 0.86 7.15
CA HIS A 4 10.32 2.28 7.05
C HIS A 4 9.20 3.17 6.50
N TRP A 5 7.98 2.65 6.41
CA TRP A 5 6.80 3.44 6.04
C TRP A 5 6.09 3.97 7.29
N PRO A 6 5.30 5.03 7.15
CA PRO A 6 4.53 5.56 8.27
C PRO A 6 3.50 4.55 8.80
N PHE A 7 3.40 4.48 10.13
CA PHE A 7 2.32 3.79 10.81
C PHE A 7 1.41 4.83 11.45
N LEU A 8 0.13 4.76 11.13
CA LEU A 8 -0.87 5.67 11.65
C LEU A 8 -1.73 4.98 12.69
N SER A 9 -2.23 5.74 13.66
CA SER A 9 -3.13 5.25 14.69
C SER A 9 -4.50 5.92 14.58
N ASP A 10 -5.55 5.11 14.61
CA ASP A 10 -6.94 5.58 14.68
C ASP A 10 -7.47 5.49 16.12
N ALA A 11 -6.80 6.19 17.04
CA ALA A 11 -7.12 6.12 18.46
C ALA A 11 -8.57 6.55 18.76
N GLY A 12 -9.09 7.52 18.02
CA GLY A 12 -10.48 7.98 18.13
C GLY A 12 -11.50 7.11 17.41
N ARG A 13 -11.07 6.06 16.73
CA ARG A 13 -11.95 5.15 15.97
C ARG A 13 -12.75 5.86 14.86
N MET A 14 -12.27 6.97 14.36
CA MET A 14 -12.96 7.76 13.33
C MET A 14 -12.99 7.02 11.99
N VAL A 15 -11.87 6.52 11.53
CA VAL A 15 -11.77 5.76 10.27
C VAL A 15 -12.61 4.48 10.33
N GLN A 16 -12.58 3.79 11.47
CA GLN A 16 -13.41 2.61 11.71
C GLN A 16 -14.89 2.91 11.55
N LYS A 17 -15.35 4.05 12.04
CA LYS A 17 -16.75 4.47 11.95
C LYS A 17 -17.10 4.94 10.54
N ASP A 18 -16.23 5.73 9.92
CA ASP A 18 -16.45 6.28 8.59
C ASP A 18 -16.52 5.19 7.52
N LEU A 19 -15.73 4.13 7.68
CA LEU A 19 -15.72 2.97 6.77
C LEU A 19 -16.75 1.90 7.14
N ASP A 20 -17.44 2.05 8.27
CA ASP A 20 -18.42 1.08 8.78
C ASP A 20 -17.85 -0.35 8.91
N ILE A 21 -16.65 -0.43 9.46
CA ILE A 21 -15.91 -1.69 9.64
C ILE A 21 -15.80 -2.12 11.11
N ALA A 22 -16.58 -1.53 11.99
CA ALA A 22 -16.64 -1.94 13.39
C ALA A 22 -17.25 -3.33 13.50
N GLU A 23 -16.64 -4.18 14.30
CA GLU A 23 -17.20 -5.50 14.57
C GLU A 23 -18.30 -5.40 15.63
N TYR A 24 -19.55 -5.54 15.20
CA TYR A 24 -20.72 -5.39 16.05
C TYR A 24 -20.93 -6.56 17.03
N THR A 25 -20.22 -7.67 16.85
CA THR A 25 -20.37 -8.85 17.71
C THR A 25 -19.58 -8.76 19.02
N ASP A 26 -18.71 -7.77 19.14
CA ASP A 26 -17.92 -7.53 20.35
C ASP A 26 -18.00 -6.05 20.76
N PRO A 27 -19.10 -5.61 21.37
CA PRO A 27 -19.27 -4.21 21.78
C PRO A 27 -18.37 -3.83 22.97
N LEU A 28 -17.82 -4.79 23.68
CA LEU A 28 -16.97 -4.54 24.84
C LEU A 28 -15.59 -4.02 24.44
N HIS A 29 -14.96 -4.64 23.45
CA HIS A 29 -13.61 -4.29 23.01
C HIS A 29 -13.62 -3.34 21.80
N ASN A 30 -14.76 -3.19 21.15
CA ASN A 30 -14.93 -2.34 19.97
C ASN A 30 -13.85 -2.57 18.89
N PRO A 31 -13.62 -3.83 18.48
CA PRO A 31 -12.64 -4.12 17.46
C PRO A 31 -13.14 -3.73 16.09
N MET A 32 -12.21 -3.66 15.12
CA MET A 32 -12.60 -3.53 13.72
C MET A 32 -12.51 -4.87 12.99
N ILE A 33 -13.38 -5.05 12.01
CA ILE A 33 -13.29 -6.17 11.08
C ILE A 33 -12.00 -5.96 10.27
N PRO A 34 -11.08 -6.94 10.23
CA PRO A 34 -9.83 -6.77 9.50
C PRO A 34 -10.06 -6.49 8.02
N HIS A 35 -9.52 -5.39 7.54
CA HIS A 35 -9.57 -4.99 6.13
C HIS A 35 -8.18 -4.65 5.62
N ALA A 36 -7.91 -5.01 4.37
CA ALA A 36 -6.81 -4.47 3.61
C ALA A 36 -7.39 -3.80 2.36
N ILE A 37 -7.08 -2.54 2.17
CA ILE A 37 -7.62 -1.75 1.06
C ILE A 37 -6.45 -1.28 0.21
N VAL A 38 -6.48 -1.64 -1.07
CA VAL A 38 -5.49 -1.20 -2.06
C VAL A 38 -6.08 0.00 -2.79
N LEU A 39 -5.33 1.09 -2.80
CA LEU A 39 -5.75 2.36 -3.41
C LEU A 39 -4.94 2.66 -4.67
N GLU A 40 -5.61 3.23 -5.65
CA GLU A 40 -5.00 3.91 -6.77
C GLU A 40 -4.75 5.39 -6.41
N PRO A 41 -3.96 6.14 -7.21
CA PRO A 41 -3.83 7.59 -7.03
C PRO A 41 -5.17 8.30 -6.98
N GLY A 42 -5.26 9.32 -6.14
CA GLY A 42 -6.50 10.02 -5.88
C GLY A 42 -7.39 9.34 -4.85
N LEU A 43 -6.85 8.37 -4.09
CA LEU A 43 -7.55 7.59 -3.07
C LEU A 43 -8.71 6.75 -3.63
N VAL A 44 -8.62 6.38 -4.88
CA VAL A 44 -9.62 5.51 -5.52
C VAL A 44 -9.40 4.06 -5.06
N VAL A 45 -10.45 3.43 -4.59
CA VAL A 45 -10.37 2.03 -4.14
C VAL A 45 -10.20 1.10 -5.35
N TYR A 46 -9.07 0.41 -5.39
CA TYR A 46 -8.80 -0.64 -6.38
C TYR A 46 -9.35 -1.99 -5.93
N LYS A 47 -9.05 -2.37 -4.69
CA LYS A 47 -9.47 -3.66 -4.14
C LYS A 47 -9.64 -3.61 -2.63
N VAL A 48 -10.61 -4.34 -2.12
CA VAL A 48 -10.86 -4.51 -0.70
C VAL A 48 -10.75 -5.99 -0.35
N TYR A 49 -9.94 -6.29 0.66
CA TYR A 49 -9.91 -7.59 1.31
C TYR A 49 -10.59 -7.49 2.66
N ASN A 50 -11.69 -8.20 2.83
CA ASN A 50 -12.41 -8.29 4.09
C ASN A 50 -12.01 -9.57 4.80
N GLY A 51 -11.31 -9.45 5.91
CA GLY A 51 -10.88 -10.58 6.72
C GLY A 51 -11.93 -10.97 7.75
N TYR A 52 -12.25 -12.26 7.81
CA TYR A 52 -13.04 -12.83 8.88
C TYR A 52 -12.30 -14.03 9.45
N TRP A 53 -11.81 -13.89 10.68
CA TRP A 53 -10.94 -14.88 11.31
C TRP A 53 -9.67 -15.13 10.45
N PHE A 54 -9.56 -16.35 9.89
CA PHE A 54 -8.45 -16.73 9.00
C PHE A 54 -8.78 -16.56 7.52
N TRP A 55 -10.00 -16.16 7.19
CA TRP A 55 -10.50 -16.07 5.82
C TRP A 55 -10.46 -14.62 5.31
N GLY A 56 -10.29 -14.47 4.02
CA GLY A 56 -10.40 -13.19 3.34
C GLY A 56 -9.21 -12.25 3.49
N ARG A 57 -8.20 -12.62 4.25
CA ARG A 57 -6.96 -11.84 4.34
C ARG A 57 -6.12 -12.06 3.09
N PRO A 58 -5.51 -11.00 2.55
CA PRO A 58 -4.65 -11.15 1.38
C PRO A 58 -3.36 -11.88 1.75
N THR A 59 -2.87 -12.69 0.82
CA THR A 59 -1.52 -13.22 0.88
C THR A 59 -0.53 -12.15 0.43
N VAL A 60 0.75 -12.33 0.71
CA VAL A 60 1.81 -11.46 0.19
C VAL A 60 1.78 -11.43 -1.34
N GLU A 61 1.50 -12.58 -1.97
CA GLU A 61 1.38 -12.66 -3.42
C GLU A 61 0.18 -11.89 -3.96
N ASP A 62 -0.98 -11.95 -3.29
CA ASP A 62 -2.15 -11.16 -3.67
C ASP A 62 -1.83 -9.67 -3.68
N LEU A 63 -1.21 -9.17 -2.60
CA LEU A 63 -0.82 -7.76 -2.49
C LEU A 63 0.22 -7.38 -3.54
N ARG A 64 1.17 -8.26 -3.82
CA ARG A 64 2.18 -8.03 -4.85
C ARG A 64 1.55 -7.90 -6.23
N GLN A 65 0.60 -8.75 -6.56
CA GLN A 65 -0.14 -8.69 -7.84
C GLN A 65 -0.97 -7.41 -7.94
N ASP A 66 -1.66 -7.04 -6.87
CA ASP A 66 -2.47 -5.82 -6.83
C ASP A 66 -1.62 -4.56 -7.00
N LEU A 67 -0.50 -4.48 -6.29
CA LEU A 67 0.41 -3.34 -6.39
C LEU A 67 1.04 -3.24 -7.79
N ARG A 68 1.33 -4.36 -8.43
CA ARG A 68 1.79 -4.36 -9.83
C ARG A 68 0.71 -3.85 -10.78
N ALA A 69 -0.53 -4.28 -10.59
CA ALA A 69 -1.65 -3.83 -11.41
C ALA A 69 -1.89 -2.33 -11.26
N VAL A 70 -1.87 -1.82 -10.04
CA VAL A 70 -2.00 -0.38 -9.75
C VAL A 70 -0.83 0.40 -10.34
N THR A 71 0.40 -0.09 -10.20
CA THR A 71 1.59 0.56 -10.76
C THR A 71 1.51 0.66 -12.28
N ARG A 72 1.04 -0.37 -12.97
CA ARG A 72 0.84 -0.33 -14.42
C ARG A 72 -0.18 0.72 -14.85
N LYS A 73 -1.23 0.93 -14.06
CA LYS A 73 -2.21 1.99 -14.31
C LYS A 73 -1.63 3.39 -14.10
N CYS A 74 -0.82 3.56 -13.05
CA CYS A 74 -0.22 4.85 -12.71
C CYS A 74 0.94 5.23 -13.62
N ARG A 75 1.74 4.25 -14.01
CA ARG A 75 2.96 4.38 -14.79
C ARG A 75 3.02 3.32 -15.87
N PRO A 76 2.21 3.45 -16.93
CA PRO A 76 2.22 2.47 -18.03
C PRO A 76 3.55 2.46 -18.81
N ASP A 77 4.33 3.51 -18.67
CA ASP A 77 5.68 3.66 -19.23
C ASP A 77 6.77 2.96 -18.37
N TRP A 78 6.41 2.46 -17.19
CA TRP A 78 7.38 1.92 -16.23
C TRP A 78 7.13 0.44 -15.95
N ASP A 79 7.90 -0.40 -16.61
CA ASP A 79 7.88 -1.85 -16.41
C ASP A 79 9.30 -2.34 -16.08
N ILE A 80 9.54 -2.67 -14.82
CA ILE A 80 10.85 -3.13 -14.32
C ILE A 80 11.32 -4.44 -14.95
N THR A 81 10.45 -5.14 -15.69
CA THR A 81 10.80 -6.37 -16.38
C THR A 81 11.47 -6.11 -17.74
N THR A 82 11.46 -4.87 -18.21
CA THR A 82 12.08 -4.51 -19.49
C THR A 82 13.60 -4.60 -19.42
N PRO A 83 14.26 -5.04 -20.52
CA PRO A 83 15.73 -5.08 -20.58
C PRO A 83 16.37 -3.71 -20.34
N GLU A 84 15.75 -2.65 -20.82
CA GLU A 84 16.21 -1.27 -20.70
C GLU A 84 16.29 -0.82 -19.23
N LEU A 85 15.23 -1.06 -18.45
CA LEU A 85 15.22 -0.71 -17.02
C LEU A 85 16.16 -1.60 -16.22
N LYS A 86 16.30 -2.88 -16.60
CA LYS A 86 17.27 -3.77 -15.98
C LYS A 86 18.72 -3.27 -16.21
N ALA A 87 19.03 -2.86 -17.43
CA ALA A 87 20.35 -2.30 -17.75
C ALA A 87 20.59 -1.00 -16.98
N ALA A 88 19.62 -0.10 -16.94
CA ALA A 88 19.70 1.16 -16.20
C ALA A 88 19.99 0.92 -14.70
N TRP A 89 19.35 -0.06 -14.09
CA TRP A 89 19.63 -0.44 -12.69
C TRP A 89 21.07 -0.94 -12.52
N GLN A 90 21.53 -1.81 -13.42
CA GLN A 90 22.89 -2.36 -13.38
C GLN A 90 23.97 -1.30 -13.60
N GLU A 91 23.66 -0.30 -14.40
CA GLU A 91 24.55 0.86 -14.68
C GLU A 91 24.51 1.92 -13.58
N GLY A 92 23.64 1.77 -12.58
CA GLY A 92 23.54 2.67 -11.45
C GLY A 92 22.63 3.87 -11.65
N HIS A 93 21.83 3.90 -12.72
CA HIS A 93 20.82 4.94 -12.98
C HIS A 93 19.56 4.74 -12.12
N LYS A 94 19.75 4.75 -10.82
CA LYS A 94 18.69 4.42 -9.85
C LYS A 94 17.61 5.49 -9.73
N GLU A 95 17.90 6.71 -10.16
CA GLU A 95 16.96 7.83 -10.19
C GLU A 95 15.69 7.51 -11.01
N LEU A 96 15.79 6.63 -11.99
CA LEU A 96 14.66 6.20 -12.81
C LEU A 96 13.65 5.33 -12.02
N PHE A 97 14.06 4.82 -10.88
CA PHE A 97 13.25 3.91 -10.05
C PHE A 97 12.61 4.60 -8.85
N TYR A 98 12.86 5.89 -8.68
CA TYR A 98 12.31 6.64 -7.56
C TYR A 98 11.09 7.46 -7.99
N PRO A 99 10.01 7.42 -7.19
CA PRO A 99 8.84 8.25 -7.44
C PRO A 99 9.24 9.73 -7.48
N TYR A 100 8.75 10.45 -8.47
CA TYR A 100 9.00 11.90 -8.61
C TYR A 100 10.49 12.28 -8.66
N GLY A 101 11.37 11.37 -9.05
CA GLY A 101 12.81 11.61 -9.10
C GLY A 101 13.49 11.76 -7.74
N LYS A 102 12.79 11.50 -6.65
CA LYS A 102 13.32 11.57 -5.28
C LYS A 102 13.63 10.18 -4.73
N THR A 103 14.74 10.09 -4.01
CA THR A 103 15.07 8.88 -3.26
C THR A 103 14.09 8.68 -2.10
N TYR A 104 14.02 7.46 -1.59
CA TYR A 104 13.24 7.15 -0.41
C TYR A 104 13.59 8.05 0.78
N VAL A 105 14.88 8.27 1.03
CA VAL A 105 15.36 9.14 2.11
C VAL A 105 14.92 10.60 1.91
N GLN A 106 15.00 11.10 0.69
CA GLN A 106 14.53 12.44 0.37
C GLN A 106 13.03 12.60 0.57
N THR A 107 12.26 11.56 0.20
CA THR A 107 10.80 11.58 0.35
C THR A 107 10.37 11.54 1.83
N LEU A 108 11.05 10.76 2.66
CA LEU A 108 10.71 10.62 4.08
C LEU A 108 11.35 11.71 4.96
N GLY A 109 12.53 12.22 4.57
CA GLY A 109 13.21 13.29 5.31
C GLY A 109 12.50 14.65 5.24
N GLU A 110 11.58 14.82 4.28
CA GLU A 110 10.75 16.03 4.15
C GLU A 110 9.52 16.02 5.07
N GLN A 111 9.34 14.98 5.89
CA GLN A 111 8.18 14.86 6.79
C GLN A 111 8.46 15.36 8.22
N ASP A 112 9.62 15.91 8.47
CA ASP A 112 9.98 16.53 9.76
C ASP A 112 9.50 17.99 9.86
#